data_0a541a9243427652bf88cf2f2596ac35
#
_entry.id   0a541a9243427652bf88cf2f2596ac35
#
_cell.length_a   1.000
_cell.length_b   1.000
_cell.length_c   1.000
_cell.angle_alpha   90.00
_cell.angle_beta   90.00
_cell.angle_gamma   90.00
#
_symmetry.space_group_name_H-M   'P 1'
#
loop_
_entity.id
_entity.type
_entity.pdbx_description
1 polymer ?
#
loop_
_entity_poly.entity_id
_entity_poly.type
_entity_poly.pdbx_seq_one_letter_code
_entity_poly.pdbx_strand_id
1 'polypeptide(L)'
;MHNEEEILGLDYGEKRIGVSISKLNKKMAIPHSIIQYKNIEIAFDEIKKITESNNIKLIVLGIPKTLKNEIGFKAKEVMSFKEKLVENIKIDVEFEDERLSTVQALNSINKKSKNQYVDDSSATIILNNYLEKLR
;
A
#
# COMPACT_ATOMS: atom_id res chain seq x y z
N MET A 1 6.47 17.90 18.12
CA MET A 1 6.41 17.61 17.77
C MET A 1 6.73 17.14 16.98
N HIS A 2 6.85 16.63 16.69
CA HIS A 2 7.34 16.21 15.90
C HIS A 2 6.78 15.78 14.94
N ASN A 3 6.84 15.88 14.16
CA ASN A 3 6.34 15.64 12.90
C ASN A 3 7.11 14.62 12.22
N GLU A 4 7.05 13.44 12.72
CA GLU A 4 7.72 12.34 12.07
C GLU A 4 6.99 12.07 10.77
N GLU A 5 7.73 11.93 9.69
CA GLU A 5 7.16 11.61 8.40
C GLU A 5 6.89 10.14 8.32
N GLU A 6 5.70 9.79 7.88
CA GLU A 6 5.34 8.39 7.75
C GLU A 6 5.11 8.03 6.29
N ILE A 7 4.98 6.75 6.03
CA ILE A 7 4.82 6.22 4.69
C ILE A 7 3.47 5.56 4.57
N LEU A 8 2.81 5.77 3.44
CA LEU A 8 1.50 5.17 3.19
C LEU A 8 1.67 4.00 2.24
N GLY A 9 1.06 2.87 2.55
CA GLY A 9 1.07 1.72 1.65
C GLY A 9 -0.29 1.54 1.02
N LEU A 10 -0.31 1.29 -0.28
CA LEU A 10 -1.56 1.11 -1.01
C LEU A 10 -1.55 -0.17 -1.81
N ASP A 11 -2.67 -0.88 -1.77
CA ASP A 11 -2.90 -2.05 -2.58
C ASP A 11 -4.09 -1.72 -3.48
N TYR A 12 -3.82 -1.40 -4.73
CA TYR A 12 -4.82 -0.94 -5.66
C TYR A 12 -5.72 -2.06 -6.16
N GLY A 13 -7.02 -1.86 -6.13
CA GLY A 13 -7.99 -2.74 -6.75
C GLY A 13 -9.00 -1.92 -7.52
N GLU A 14 -9.73 -2.56 -8.39
CA GLU A 14 -10.68 -1.85 -9.24
C GLU A 14 -11.81 -1.18 -8.48
N LYS A 15 -12.21 -1.78 -7.38
CA LYS A 15 -13.33 -1.26 -6.61
C LYS A 15 -12.97 -0.84 -5.22
N ARG A 16 -11.78 -1.19 -4.78
CA ARG A 16 -11.35 -0.80 -3.44
C ARG A 16 -9.84 -0.80 -3.37
N ILE A 17 -9.33 0.03 -2.50
CA ILE A 17 -7.91 0.19 -2.30
C ILE A 17 -7.62 -0.06 -0.83
N GLY A 18 -6.75 -1.02 -0.55
CA GLY A 18 -6.31 -1.25 0.82
C GLY A 18 -5.28 -0.22 1.21
N VAL A 19 -5.34 0.26 2.44
CA VAL A 19 -4.46 1.32 2.91
C VAL A 19 -3.79 0.89 4.20
N SER A 20 -2.48 1.04 4.26
CA SER A 20 -1.72 0.83 5.47
C SER A 20 -0.87 2.07 5.71
N ILE A 21 -0.36 2.19 6.93
CA ILE A 21 0.43 3.36 7.27
C ILE A 21 1.56 2.92 8.21
N SER A 22 2.72 3.53 8.06
CA SER A 22 3.81 3.22 8.96
C SER A 22 3.64 3.97 10.26
N LYS A 23 4.17 3.42 11.32
CA LYS A 23 4.11 4.01 12.64
C LYS A 23 5.45 3.87 13.33
N LEU A 24 5.61 4.57 14.43
CA LEU A 24 6.82 4.52 15.23
C LEU A 24 8.04 4.89 14.42
N ASN A 25 7.90 5.96 13.68
CA ASN A 25 8.98 6.48 12.85
C ASN A 25 9.44 5.42 11.84
N LYS A 26 8.48 4.85 11.14
CA LYS A 26 8.74 3.89 10.07
C LYS A 26 9.27 2.55 10.53
N LYS A 27 8.98 2.18 11.75
CA LYS A 27 9.42 0.88 12.23
C LYS A 27 8.45 -0.24 11.94
N MET A 28 7.18 0.06 11.80
CA MET A 28 6.18 -0.98 11.52
C MET A 28 5.05 -0.41 10.68
N ALA A 29 4.37 -1.28 10.00
CA ALA A 29 3.18 -0.91 9.24
C ALA A 29 1.95 -1.48 9.93
N ILE A 30 0.87 -0.72 9.94
CA ILE A 30 -0.40 -1.20 10.45
C ILE A 30 -1.48 -0.93 9.41
N PRO A 31 -2.55 -1.71 9.42
CA PRO A 31 -3.65 -1.45 8.50
C PRO A 31 -4.34 -0.15 8.90
N HIS A 32 -4.74 0.61 7.92
CA HIS A 32 -5.44 1.86 8.18
C HIS A 32 -6.90 1.78 7.79
N SER A 33 -7.17 1.43 6.54
CA SER A 33 -8.55 1.41 6.07
C SER A 33 -8.64 0.73 4.72
N ILE A 34 -9.86 0.56 4.24
CA ILE A 34 -10.11 0.12 2.90
C ILE A 34 -11.02 1.17 2.27
N ILE A 35 -10.57 1.75 1.17
CA ILE A 35 -11.35 2.75 0.47
C ILE A 35 -12.18 2.05 -0.58
N GLN A 36 -13.50 2.10 -0.45
CA GLN A 36 -14.38 1.58 -1.47
C GLN A 36 -14.83 2.74 -2.31
N TYR A 37 -14.80 2.58 -3.61
CA TYR A 37 -15.10 3.71 -4.48
C TYR A 37 -15.83 3.26 -5.75
N LYS A 38 -16.71 4.12 -6.22
CA LYS A 38 -17.34 3.93 -7.51
C LYS A 38 -16.66 4.82 -8.54
N ASN A 39 -16.01 5.85 -8.06
CA ASN A 39 -15.43 6.86 -8.91
C ASN A 39 -14.01 7.08 -8.41
N ILE A 40 -13.04 7.02 -9.29
CA ILE A 40 -11.65 7.09 -8.88
C ILE A 40 -11.30 8.42 -8.23
N GLU A 41 -12.01 9.48 -8.56
CA GLU A 41 -11.75 10.76 -7.93
C GLU A 41 -12.07 10.74 -6.45
N ILE A 42 -13.08 9.98 -6.06
CA ILE A 42 -13.39 9.83 -4.64
C ILE A 42 -12.24 9.15 -3.94
N ALA A 43 -11.63 8.15 -4.59
CA ALA A 43 -10.48 7.47 -4.00
C ALA A 43 -9.32 8.43 -3.81
N PHE A 44 -9.05 9.28 -4.79
CA PHE A 44 -7.97 10.25 -4.67
C PHE A 44 -8.25 11.23 -3.53
N ASP A 45 -9.49 11.67 -3.37
CA ASP A 45 -9.83 12.56 -2.28
C ASP A 45 -9.58 11.91 -0.92
N GLU A 46 -9.95 10.65 -0.79
CA GLU A 46 -9.74 9.94 0.47
C GLU A 46 -8.25 9.75 0.75
N ILE A 47 -7.49 9.40 -0.27
CA ILE A 47 -6.05 9.22 -0.09
C ILE A 47 -5.42 10.56 0.31
N LYS A 48 -5.84 11.64 -0.31
CA LYS A 48 -5.30 12.94 0.02
C LYS A 48 -5.57 13.31 1.47
N LYS A 49 -6.78 13.04 1.94
CA LYS A 49 -7.11 13.31 3.33
C LYS A 49 -6.22 12.53 4.28
N ILE A 50 -5.97 11.26 3.95
CA ILE A 50 -5.14 10.42 4.79
C ILE A 50 -3.70 10.95 4.80
N THR A 51 -3.18 11.36 3.66
CA THR A 51 -1.82 11.84 3.59
C THR A 51 -1.65 13.13 4.38
N GLU A 52 -2.66 14.00 4.33
CA GLU A 52 -2.56 15.26 5.05
C GLU A 52 -2.71 15.07 6.55
N SER A 53 -3.57 14.14 6.96
CA SER A 53 -3.80 13.91 8.38
C SER A 53 -2.64 13.21 9.07
N ASN A 54 -1.80 12.53 8.31
CA ASN A 54 -0.77 11.67 8.89
C ASN A 54 0.64 12.03 8.49
N ASN A 55 0.82 13.20 7.93
CA ASN A 55 2.15 13.68 7.55
C ASN A 55 2.87 12.69 6.62
N ILE A 56 2.19 12.24 5.59
CA ILE A 56 2.74 11.27 4.66
C ILE A 56 3.58 11.99 3.61
N LYS A 57 4.80 11.51 3.42
CA LYS A 57 5.70 12.08 2.42
C LYS A 57 6.07 11.11 1.32
N LEU A 58 5.68 9.87 1.44
CA LEU A 58 5.96 8.87 0.44
C LEU A 58 4.82 7.87 0.41
N ILE A 59 4.42 7.45 -0.79
CA ILE A 59 3.42 6.41 -0.96
C ILE A 59 4.10 5.22 -1.59
N VAL A 60 3.89 4.03 -1.02
CA VAL A 60 4.40 2.79 -1.57
C VAL A 60 3.20 2.05 -2.16
N LEU A 61 3.27 1.76 -3.45
CA LEU A 61 2.17 1.16 -4.18
C LEU A 61 2.56 -0.23 -4.63
N GLY A 62 1.79 -1.23 -4.24
CA GLY A 62 2.08 -2.59 -4.64
C GLY A 62 1.85 -2.79 -6.13
N ILE A 63 2.75 -3.51 -6.79
CA ILE A 63 2.58 -3.81 -8.19
C ILE A 63 2.79 -5.30 -8.40
N PRO A 64 1.81 -6.00 -9.00
CA PRO A 64 1.97 -7.43 -9.22
C PRO A 64 2.83 -7.68 -10.44
N LYS A 65 3.67 -8.69 -10.36
CA LYS A 65 4.47 -9.11 -11.50
C LYS A 65 4.31 -10.61 -11.67
N THR A 66 4.38 -11.07 -12.90
CA THR A 66 4.29 -12.49 -13.15
C THR A 66 5.57 -13.17 -12.75
N LEU A 67 5.55 -14.48 -12.69
CA LEU A 67 6.73 -15.25 -12.33
C LEU A 67 7.84 -15.08 -13.33
N LYS A 68 7.51 -14.65 -14.55
CA LYS A 68 8.53 -14.43 -15.56
C LYS A 68 8.98 -13.00 -15.65
N ASN A 69 8.60 -12.22 -14.67
CA ASN A 69 8.94 -10.79 -14.64
C ASN A 69 8.26 -10.01 -15.75
N GLU A 70 7.24 -10.54 -16.33
CA GLU A 70 6.47 -9.83 -17.32
C GLU A 70 5.48 -8.91 -16.62
N ILE A 71 5.16 -7.81 -17.25
CA ILE A 71 4.18 -6.90 -16.71
C ILE A 71 2.83 -7.30 -17.26
N GLY A 72 1.99 -7.85 -16.41
CA GLY A 72 0.69 -8.30 -16.83
C GLY A 72 -0.33 -7.17 -16.87
N PHE A 73 -1.56 -7.54 -17.16
CA PHE A 73 -2.62 -6.57 -17.29
C PHE A 73 -2.85 -5.78 -16.00
N LYS A 74 -2.87 -6.48 -14.87
CA LYS A 74 -3.08 -5.81 -13.60
C LYS A 74 -1.96 -4.82 -13.29
N ALA A 75 -0.72 -5.19 -13.63
CA ALA A 75 0.39 -4.31 -13.39
C ALA A 75 0.26 -3.02 -14.20
N LYS A 76 -0.25 -3.14 -15.44
CA LYS A 76 -0.44 -1.95 -16.25
C LYS A 76 -1.49 -1.03 -15.65
N GLU A 77 -2.52 -1.61 -15.05
CA GLU A 77 -3.53 -0.80 -14.38
C GLU A 77 -2.93 -0.04 -13.20
N VAL A 78 -2.07 -0.72 -12.44
CA VAL A 78 -1.44 -0.10 -11.30
C VAL A 78 -0.52 1.03 -11.75
N MET A 79 0.20 0.83 -12.84
CA MET A 79 1.08 1.88 -13.35
C MET A 79 0.29 3.10 -13.79
N SER A 80 -0.85 2.87 -14.42
CA SER A 80 -1.71 3.97 -14.81
C SER A 80 -2.26 4.70 -13.59
N PHE A 81 -2.63 3.94 -12.57
CA PHE A 81 -3.11 4.52 -11.33
C PHE A 81 -2.02 5.39 -10.67
N LYS A 82 -0.78 4.92 -10.71
CA LYS A 82 0.32 5.69 -10.14
C LYS A 82 0.45 7.06 -10.81
N GLU A 83 0.35 7.09 -12.14
CA GLU A 83 0.50 8.35 -12.84
C GLU A 83 -0.56 9.35 -12.42
N LYS A 84 -1.79 8.87 -12.29
CA LYS A 84 -2.86 9.76 -11.87
C LYS A 84 -2.72 10.17 -10.41
N LEU A 85 -2.22 9.25 -9.59
CA LEU A 85 -2.03 9.53 -8.19
C LEU A 85 -1.01 10.64 -7.99
N VAL A 86 0.10 10.57 -8.69
CA VAL A 86 1.13 11.59 -8.59
C VAL A 86 0.60 12.95 -9.04
N GLU A 87 -0.18 12.98 -10.11
CA GLU A 87 -0.75 14.21 -10.59
C GLU A 87 -1.71 14.84 -9.58
N ASN A 88 -2.47 14.00 -8.89
CA ASN A 88 -3.51 14.50 -8.01
C ASN A 88 -3.03 14.83 -6.61
N ILE A 89 -2.01 14.15 -6.13
CA ILE A 89 -1.64 14.27 -4.72
C ILE A 89 -0.30 14.95 -4.51
N LYS A 90 0.59 14.86 -5.48
CA LYS A 90 1.88 15.54 -5.39
C LYS A 90 2.80 15.01 -4.31
N ILE A 91 2.75 13.72 -4.10
CA ILE A 91 3.63 13.04 -3.17
C ILE A 91 4.34 11.96 -3.96
N ASP A 92 5.60 11.70 -3.67
CA ASP A 92 6.36 10.68 -4.38
C ASP A 92 5.72 9.31 -4.19
N VAL A 93 5.73 8.50 -5.23
CA VAL A 93 5.17 7.16 -5.20
C VAL A 93 6.22 6.19 -5.69
N GLU A 94 6.44 5.12 -4.92
CA GLU A 94 7.36 4.07 -5.32
C GLU A 94 6.61 2.75 -5.37
N PHE A 95 7.09 1.84 -6.21
CA PHE A 95 6.46 0.53 -6.34
C PHE A 95 7.12 -0.48 -5.41
N GLU A 96 6.32 -1.43 -4.96
CA GLU A 96 6.83 -2.58 -4.22
C GLU A 96 6.22 -3.84 -4.84
N ASP A 97 7.02 -4.87 -5.06
CA ASP A 97 6.57 -6.09 -5.74
C ASP A 97 5.62 -6.89 -4.85
N GLU A 98 4.38 -7.04 -5.31
CA GLU A 98 3.37 -7.78 -4.55
C GLU A 98 3.59 -9.27 -4.51
N ARG A 99 4.41 -9.81 -5.40
CA ARG A 99 4.65 -11.25 -5.41
C ARG A 99 5.16 -11.72 -4.06
N LEU A 100 6.15 -11.02 -3.53
CA LEU A 100 6.70 -11.40 -2.24
C LEU A 100 5.70 -11.20 -1.13
N SER A 101 4.91 -10.15 -1.24
CA SER A 101 3.89 -9.88 -0.23
C SER A 101 2.87 -11.01 -0.17
N THR A 102 2.48 -11.51 -1.33
CA THR A 102 1.51 -12.59 -1.37
C THR A 102 2.05 -13.84 -0.70
N VAL A 103 3.30 -14.16 -0.97
CA VAL A 103 3.92 -15.33 -0.35
C VAL A 103 3.97 -15.17 1.15
N GLN A 104 4.33 -14.00 1.62
CA GLN A 104 4.40 -13.75 3.05
C GLN A 104 3.02 -13.81 3.68
N ALA A 105 2.01 -13.33 3.00
CA ALA A 105 0.66 -13.39 3.52
C ALA A 105 0.21 -14.84 3.72
N LEU A 106 0.51 -15.68 2.76
CA LEU A 106 0.15 -17.08 2.86
C LEU A 106 0.88 -17.75 4.02
N ASN A 107 2.14 -17.43 4.18
CA ASN A 107 2.91 -17.98 5.29
C ASN A 107 2.36 -17.52 6.62
N SER A 108 1.99 -16.27 6.71
CA SER A 108 1.42 -15.75 7.94
C SER A 108 0.13 -16.45 8.29
N ILE A 109 -0.71 -16.68 7.31
CA ILE A 109 -1.96 -17.35 7.55
C ILE A 109 -1.71 -18.76 8.07
N ASN A 110 -0.74 -19.45 7.50
CA ASN A 110 -0.44 -20.80 7.93
C ASN A 110 0.11 -20.85 9.33
N LYS A 111 0.88 -19.86 9.72
CA LYS A 111 1.48 -19.88 11.02
C LYS A 111 0.60 -19.37 12.12
N LYS A 112 -0.24 -18.43 11.84
CA LYS A 112 -1.00 -17.78 12.87
C LYS A 112 -2.32 -18.43 13.06
N SER A 113 -2.85 -18.28 14.20
CA SER A 113 -4.14 -18.78 14.43
C SER A 113 -5.10 -17.88 13.76
N LYS A 114 -6.29 -18.28 13.74
CA LYS A 114 -7.20 -17.66 13.03
C LYS A 114 -7.63 -16.36 13.46
N ASN A 115 -7.30 -15.87 14.49
CA ASN A 115 -7.79 -14.57 14.82
C ASN A 115 -6.93 -13.49 14.32
N GLN A 116 -6.12 -13.76 13.39
CA GLN A 116 -5.28 -12.75 12.94
C GLN A 116 -5.73 -12.09 11.74
N TYR A 117 -6.80 -11.78 11.54
CA TYR A 117 -7.28 -11.30 10.38
C TYR A 117 -6.80 -10.02 9.95
N VAL A 118 -6.77 -9.13 10.72
CA VAL A 118 -6.58 -7.80 10.29
C VAL A 118 -5.22 -7.45 9.85
N ASP A 119 -4.27 -8.02 10.49
CA ASP A 119 -2.91 -7.62 10.29
C ASP A 119 -2.32 -8.13 9.01
N ASP A 120 -3.04 -8.99 8.33
CA ASP A 120 -2.50 -9.61 7.14
C ASP A 120 -3.01 -9.00 5.87
N SER A 121 -3.47 -7.77 5.90
CA SER A 121 -3.91 -7.14 4.69
C SER A 121 -2.74 -6.97 3.72
N SER A 122 -3.03 -7.04 2.45
CA SER A 122 -1.98 -6.90 1.44
C SER A 122 -1.27 -5.57 1.55
N ALA A 123 -2.01 -4.51 1.81
CA ALA A 123 -1.39 -3.19 1.93
C ALA A 123 -0.39 -3.15 3.07
N THR A 124 -0.70 -3.79 4.18
CA THR A 124 0.20 -3.82 5.32
C THR A 124 1.46 -4.61 5.00
N ILE A 125 1.31 -5.74 4.32
CA ILE A 125 2.45 -6.56 3.97
C ILE A 125 3.34 -5.85 2.95
N ILE A 126 2.73 -5.19 1.97
CA ILE A 126 3.48 -4.42 1.00
C ILE A 126 4.33 -3.38 1.71
N LEU A 127 3.74 -2.65 2.63
CA LEU A 127 4.47 -1.60 3.31
C LEU A 127 5.54 -2.16 4.23
N ASN A 128 5.26 -3.24 4.94
CA ASN A 128 6.28 -3.85 5.78
C ASN A 128 7.46 -4.34 4.97
N ASN A 129 7.23 -4.89 3.80
CA ASN A 129 8.33 -5.31 2.94
C ASN A 129 9.19 -4.12 2.54
N TYR A 130 8.56 -3.00 2.25
CA TYR A 130 9.31 -1.81 1.90
C TYR A 130 10.13 -1.31 3.09
N LEU A 131 9.53 -1.30 4.27
CA LEU A 131 10.21 -0.82 5.47
C LEU A 131 11.42 -1.70 5.82
N GLU A 132 11.30 -3.00 5.57
CA GLU A 132 12.43 -3.89 5.81
C GLU A 132 13.64 -3.51 4.98
N LYS A 133 13.43 -3.04 3.78
CA LYS A 133 14.53 -2.66 2.91
C LYS A 133 15.22 -1.39 3.36
N LEU A 134 14.55 -0.61 4.19
CA LEU A 134 15.14 0.62 4.68
C LEU A 134 16.09 0.41 5.86
N ARG A 135 16.02 -0.76 6.45
CA ARG A 135 16.85 -1.05 7.64
C ARG A 135 18.21 -1.54 7.32
#